data_5186dc37fcf595407dfa77aef0ac590e
#
_entry.id   5186dc37fcf595407dfa77aef0ac590e
#
_cell.length_a   1.000
_cell.length_b   1.000
_cell.length_c   1.000
_cell.angle_alpha   90.00
_cell.angle_beta   90.00
_cell.angle_gamma   90.00
#
_symmetry.space_group_name_H-M   'P 1'
#
loop_
_entity.id
_entity.type
_entity.pdbx_description
1 polymer ?
#
loop_
_entity_poly.entity_id
_entity_poly.type
_entity_poly.pdbx_seq_one_letter_code
_entity_poly.pdbx_strand_id
1 'polypeptide(L)'
;VNDLFYKGKKVCGILTEAVTDFESGNIEFVVVGMGLNLYLDQENLPGELRSIAGALYETKEDAERTDRNKLTAMIVNELRKETADLKLSPDYVTHNMIPGHQITITDGTSSRQAFALEICRDGRLKVREEDGQETILSFGEVSVSM
;
A
#
# COMPACT_ATOMS: atom_id res chain seq x y z
N VAL A 1 -2.24 3.29 0.15
CA VAL A 1 -0.87 3.20 0.64
C VAL A 1 -0.56 1.83 1.21
N ASN A 2 -1.31 0.87 0.78
CA ASN A 2 -1.20 -0.54 1.12
C ASN A 2 -0.67 -1.38 -0.06
N ASP A 3 -0.11 -0.72 -1.07
CA ASP A 3 0.42 -1.37 -2.26
C ASP A 3 1.92 -1.12 -2.39
N LEU A 4 2.68 -2.14 -2.78
CA LEU A 4 4.09 -2.00 -3.12
C LEU A 4 4.26 -2.01 -4.63
N PHE A 5 5.05 -1.06 -5.12
CA PHE A 5 5.35 -0.91 -6.54
C PHE A 5 6.82 -1.24 -6.82
N TYR A 6 7.06 -1.90 -7.94
CA TYR A 6 8.39 -2.18 -8.47
C TYR A 6 8.38 -1.92 -9.99
N LYS A 7 9.34 -1.12 -10.46
CA LYS A 7 9.40 -0.69 -11.88
C LYS A 7 8.07 -0.09 -12.38
N GLY A 8 7.38 0.70 -11.53
CA GLY A 8 6.12 1.36 -11.88
C GLY A 8 4.88 0.47 -11.90
N LYS A 9 4.99 -0.80 -11.49
CA LYS A 9 3.85 -1.74 -11.43
C LYS A 9 3.66 -2.28 -10.02
N LYS A 10 2.41 -2.52 -9.64
CA LYS A 10 2.03 -3.09 -8.35
C LYS A 10 2.47 -4.55 -8.26
N VAL A 11 3.35 -4.85 -7.32
CA VAL A 11 3.87 -6.19 -7.07
C VAL A 11 3.33 -6.83 -5.80
N CYS A 12 2.78 -6.03 -4.88
CA CYS A 12 2.19 -6.53 -3.65
C CYS A 12 1.00 -5.66 -3.24
N GLY A 13 -0.05 -6.29 -2.75
CA GLY A 13 -1.14 -5.65 -2.02
C GLY A 13 -1.10 -6.07 -0.56
N ILE A 14 -1.39 -5.15 0.36
CA ILE A 14 -1.45 -5.38 1.80
C ILE A 14 -2.85 -5.03 2.28
N LEU A 15 -3.50 -5.95 2.96
CA LEU A 15 -4.79 -5.73 3.62
C LEU A 15 -4.60 -5.84 5.14
N THR A 16 -5.02 -4.82 5.85
CA THR A 16 -4.98 -4.81 7.32
C THR A 16 -6.39 -4.69 7.87
N GLU A 17 -6.79 -5.65 8.69
CA GLU A 17 -8.10 -5.70 9.34
C GLU A 17 -7.90 -5.75 10.85
N ALA A 18 -8.63 -4.89 11.58
CA ALA A 18 -8.60 -4.85 13.04
C ALA A 18 -9.93 -5.39 13.60
N VAL A 19 -9.82 -6.23 14.63
CA VAL A 19 -10.97 -6.65 15.43
C VAL A 19 -10.97 -5.84 16.72
N THR A 20 -12.10 -5.18 17.00
CA THR A 20 -12.29 -4.37 18.19
C THR A 20 -13.26 -5.05 19.15
N ASP A 21 -12.94 -4.99 20.42
CA ASP A 21 -13.87 -5.38 21.50
C ASP A 21 -14.99 -4.33 21.59
N PHE A 22 -16.24 -4.77 21.50
CA PHE A 22 -17.42 -3.92 21.46
C PHE A 22 -17.69 -3.20 22.80
N GLU A 23 -17.22 -3.76 23.92
CA GLU A 23 -17.47 -3.19 25.25
C GLU A 23 -16.45 -2.12 25.60
N SER A 24 -15.18 -2.38 25.33
CA SER A 24 -14.08 -1.46 25.65
C SER A 24 -13.68 -0.51 24.53
N GLY A 25 -14.06 -0.83 23.28
CA GLY A 25 -13.62 -0.10 22.09
C GLY A 25 -12.13 -0.29 21.74
N ASN A 26 -11.43 -1.18 22.46
CA ASN A 26 -10.02 -1.46 22.22
C ASN A 26 -9.82 -2.43 21.04
N ILE A 27 -8.70 -2.29 20.35
CA ILE A 27 -8.26 -3.27 19.34
C ILE A 27 -7.84 -4.54 20.07
N GLU A 28 -8.49 -5.66 19.76
CA GLU A 28 -8.18 -6.97 20.32
C GLU A 28 -7.02 -7.62 19.57
N PHE A 29 -7.10 -7.63 18.24
CA PHE A 29 -6.01 -8.07 17.37
C PHE A 29 -6.11 -7.44 15.97
N VAL A 30 -5.02 -7.54 15.23
CA VAL A 30 -4.92 -7.08 13.85
C VAL A 30 -4.48 -8.23 12.97
N VAL A 31 -5.17 -8.43 11.84
CA VAL A 31 -4.80 -9.38 10.80
C VAL A 31 -4.18 -8.63 9.63
N VAL A 32 -3.00 -9.03 9.20
CA VAL A 32 -2.33 -8.47 8.03
C VAL A 32 -2.22 -9.52 6.95
N GLY A 33 -2.93 -9.31 5.83
CA GLY A 33 -2.83 -10.12 4.62
C GLY A 33 -1.87 -9.48 3.62
N MET A 34 -0.93 -10.23 3.06
CA MET A 34 -0.01 -9.77 2.04
C MET A 34 -0.08 -10.66 0.80
N GLY A 35 -0.36 -10.05 -0.37
CA GLY A 35 -0.36 -10.72 -1.67
C GLY A 35 0.83 -10.28 -2.51
N LEU A 36 1.93 -11.06 -2.52
CA LEU A 36 3.15 -10.74 -3.26
C LEU A 36 3.22 -11.52 -4.57
N ASN A 37 3.33 -10.83 -5.69
CA ASN A 37 3.48 -11.40 -7.01
C ASN A 37 4.95 -11.72 -7.27
N LEU A 38 5.32 -13.00 -7.22
CA LEU A 38 6.69 -13.41 -7.58
C LEU A 38 6.86 -13.44 -9.10
N TYR A 39 5.90 -14.00 -9.82
CA TYR A 39 5.82 -14.04 -11.28
C TYR A 39 4.36 -13.87 -11.72
N LEU A 40 4.15 -13.22 -12.86
CA LEU A 40 2.85 -13.09 -13.51
C LEU A 40 2.99 -13.43 -14.98
N ASP A 41 2.10 -14.29 -15.47
CA ASP A 41 1.96 -14.54 -16.90
C ASP A 41 1.17 -13.38 -17.52
N GLN A 42 1.90 -12.45 -18.14
CA GLN A 42 1.34 -11.21 -18.69
C GLN A 42 0.35 -11.49 -19.84
N GLU A 43 0.50 -12.59 -20.58
CA GLU A 43 -0.37 -12.94 -21.71
C GLU A 43 -1.75 -13.38 -21.21
N ASN A 44 -1.81 -14.05 -20.07
CA ASN A 44 -3.03 -14.56 -19.47
C ASN A 44 -3.69 -13.58 -18.48
N LEU A 45 -3.10 -12.40 -18.23
CA LEU A 45 -3.73 -11.37 -17.41
C LEU A 45 -4.87 -10.69 -18.17
N PRO A 46 -6.00 -10.36 -17.49
CA PRO A 46 -7.01 -9.45 -18.02
C PRO A 46 -6.36 -8.13 -18.48
N GLY A 47 -6.83 -7.59 -19.62
CA GLY A 47 -6.23 -6.42 -20.26
C GLY A 47 -6.06 -5.22 -19.32
N GLU A 48 -7.04 -4.98 -18.46
CA GLU A 48 -7.04 -3.91 -17.46
C GLU A 48 -5.89 -4.05 -16.43
N LEU A 49 -5.52 -5.28 -16.08
CA LEU A 49 -4.46 -5.54 -15.11
C LEU A 49 -3.05 -5.50 -15.70
N ARG A 50 -2.89 -5.67 -17.03
CA ARG A 50 -1.57 -5.71 -17.67
C ARG A 50 -0.75 -4.43 -17.50
N SER A 51 -1.42 -3.29 -17.44
CA SER A 51 -0.76 -1.99 -17.21
C SER A 51 -0.42 -1.75 -15.75
N ILE A 52 -1.17 -2.34 -14.82
CA ILE A 52 -1.09 -2.05 -13.38
C ILE A 52 -0.28 -3.10 -12.63
N ALA A 53 -0.52 -4.40 -12.91
CA ALA A 53 0.09 -5.49 -12.18
C ALA A 53 1.52 -5.80 -12.65
N GLY A 54 2.40 -6.01 -11.70
CA GLY A 54 3.78 -6.44 -11.90
C GLY A 54 4.16 -7.61 -10.99
N ALA A 55 5.37 -8.11 -11.17
CA ALA A 55 5.96 -9.17 -10.37
C ALA A 55 7.43 -8.86 -10.07
N LEU A 56 8.01 -9.54 -9.08
CA LEU A 56 9.41 -9.37 -8.71
C LEU A 56 10.35 -9.95 -9.76
N TYR A 57 9.97 -11.04 -10.41
CA TYR A 57 10.75 -11.73 -11.42
C TYR A 57 10.10 -11.65 -12.80
N GLU A 58 10.94 -11.55 -13.80
CA GLU A 58 10.53 -11.50 -15.21
C GLU A 58 10.25 -12.91 -15.77
N THR A 59 10.92 -13.93 -15.20
CA THR A 59 10.76 -15.31 -15.63
C THR A 59 10.16 -16.19 -14.56
N LYS A 60 9.46 -17.23 -14.99
CA LYS A 60 8.87 -18.24 -14.09
C LYS A 60 9.96 -19.05 -13.40
N GLU A 61 11.05 -19.36 -14.11
CA GLU A 61 12.20 -20.11 -13.59
C GLU A 61 12.85 -19.41 -12.41
N ASP A 62 13.03 -18.09 -12.46
CA ASP A 62 13.61 -17.31 -11.36
C ASP A 62 12.68 -17.29 -10.16
N ALA A 63 11.37 -17.15 -10.39
CA ALA A 63 10.39 -17.21 -9.32
C ALA A 63 10.30 -18.59 -8.64
N GLU A 64 10.46 -19.68 -9.42
CA GLU A 64 10.47 -21.06 -8.91
C GLU A 64 11.70 -21.37 -8.06
N ARG A 65 12.85 -20.71 -8.31
CA ARG A 65 14.06 -20.82 -7.48
C ARG A 65 13.95 -20.13 -6.14
N THR A 66 12.95 -19.29 -5.94
CA THR A 66 12.75 -18.57 -4.68
C THR A 66 12.29 -19.52 -3.58
N ASP A 67 13.04 -19.60 -2.51
CA ASP A 67 12.61 -20.27 -1.28
C ASP A 67 11.52 -19.43 -0.61
N ARG A 68 10.26 -19.78 -0.87
CA ARG A 68 9.09 -19.08 -0.36
C ARG A 68 9.00 -19.11 1.17
N ASN A 69 9.45 -20.20 1.80
CA ASN A 69 9.44 -20.30 3.26
C ASN A 69 10.44 -19.32 3.88
N LYS A 70 11.65 -19.23 3.29
CA LYS A 70 12.64 -18.25 3.72
C LYS A 70 12.15 -16.82 3.50
N LEU A 71 11.57 -16.53 2.34
CA LEU A 71 11.01 -15.20 2.05
C LEU A 71 9.90 -14.83 3.04
N THR A 72 8.98 -15.75 3.32
CA THR A 72 7.91 -15.53 4.30
C THR A 72 8.50 -15.28 5.70
N ALA A 73 9.48 -16.08 6.11
CA ALA A 73 10.13 -15.89 7.41
C ALA A 73 10.84 -14.53 7.51
N MET A 74 11.46 -14.06 6.44
CA MET A 74 12.09 -12.73 6.39
C MET A 74 11.04 -11.63 6.54
N ILE A 75 9.92 -11.69 5.79
CA ILE A 75 8.83 -10.71 5.88
C ILE A 75 8.25 -10.66 7.30
N VAL A 76 7.95 -11.82 7.89
CA VAL A 76 7.41 -11.90 9.26
C VAL A 76 8.38 -11.33 10.29
N ASN A 77 9.68 -11.60 10.15
CA ASN A 77 10.68 -11.09 11.07
C ASN A 77 10.84 -9.56 10.96
N GLU A 78 10.82 -9.01 9.74
CA GLU A 78 10.86 -7.56 9.56
C GLU A 78 9.57 -6.91 10.09
N LEU A 79 8.40 -7.47 9.80
CA LEU A 79 7.14 -6.97 10.34
C LEU A 79 7.16 -6.92 11.88
N ARG A 80 7.69 -7.97 12.54
CA ARG A 80 7.84 -8.00 14.01
C ARG A 80 8.77 -6.92 14.54
N LYS A 81 9.84 -6.58 13.83
CA LYS A 81 10.76 -5.50 14.21
C LYS A 81 10.08 -4.14 14.09
N GLU A 82 9.46 -3.88 12.96
CA GLU A 82 8.77 -2.61 12.69
C GLU A 82 7.59 -2.36 13.64
N THR A 83 6.85 -3.41 14.03
CA THR A 83 5.74 -3.29 14.97
C THR A 83 6.14 -3.22 16.43
N ALA A 84 7.38 -3.52 16.78
CA ALA A 84 7.89 -3.40 18.16
C ALA A 84 8.05 -1.93 18.60
N ASP A 85 8.32 -1.01 17.69
CA ASP A 85 8.35 0.42 17.92
C ASP A 85 7.51 1.11 16.84
N LEU A 86 6.24 1.38 17.16
CA LEU A 86 5.25 1.94 16.22
C LEU A 86 5.60 3.37 15.77
N LYS A 87 6.73 3.50 15.09
CA LYS A 87 7.16 4.73 14.43
C LYS A 87 7.07 4.57 12.93
N LEU A 88 6.67 5.64 12.28
CA LEU A 88 6.71 5.68 10.83
C LEU A 88 8.16 5.58 10.34
N SER A 89 8.45 4.55 9.53
CA SER A 89 9.77 4.38 8.94
C SER A 89 10.11 5.57 8.02
N PRO A 90 11.32 6.15 8.11
CA PRO A 90 11.78 7.15 7.15
C PRO A 90 11.74 6.65 5.70
N ASP A 91 12.02 5.36 5.48
CA ASP A 91 11.98 4.74 4.16
C ASP A 91 10.56 4.74 3.57
N TYR A 92 9.52 4.55 4.40
CA TYR A 92 8.14 4.65 3.96
C TYR A 92 7.82 6.05 3.40
N VAL A 93 8.29 7.09 4.07
CA VAL A 93 8.08 8.49 3.63
C VAL A 93 8.87 8.77 2.35
N THR A 94 10.14 8.35 2.31
CA THR A 94 11.04 8.63 1.19
C THR A 94 10.64 7.91 -0.10
N HIS A 95 10.16 6.66 0.02
CA HIS A 95 9.75 5.85 -1.12
C HIS A 95 8.25 5.91 -1.44
N ASN A 96 7.48 6.75 -0.70
CA ASN A 96 6.07 6.94 -0.99
C ASN A 96 5.91 7.74 -2.28
N MET A 97 5.22 7.16 -3.26
CA MET A 97 5.05 7.73 -4.59
C MET A 97 3.83 8.67 -4.73
N ILE A 98 3.03 8.85 -3.67
CA ILE A 98 1.80 9.65 -3.72
C ILE A 98 2.07 11.15 -3.60
N PRO A 99 2.91 11.65 -2.67
CA PRO A 99 3.20 13.07 -2.57
C PRO A 99 3.75 13.65 -3.88
N GLY A 100 3.32 14.87 -4.20
CA GLY A 100 3.71 15.57 -5.42
C GLY A 100 2.83 15.29 -6.65
N HIS A 101 1.76 14.51 -6.49
CA HIS A 101 0.86 14.14 -7.60
C HIS A 101 -0.57 14.63 -7.36
N GLN A 102 -1.31 14.82 -8.47
CA GLN A 102 -2.76 14.90 -8.44
C GLN A 102 -3.34 13.53 -8.10
N ILE A 103 -4.33 13.52 -7.23
CA ILE A 103 -4.97 12.31 -6.74
C ILE A 103 -6.49 12.43 -6.81
N THR A 104 -7.13 11.29 -6.95
CA THR A 104 -8.57 11.15 -6.74
C THR A 104 -8.78 10.53 -5.37
N ILE A 105 -9.55 11.19 -4.52
CA ILE A 105 -9.97 10.70 -3.22
C ILE A 105 -11.38 10.18 -3.36
N THR A 106 -11.59 8.89 -3.03
CA THR A 106 -12.92 8.26 -3.04
C THR A 106 -13.34 7.96 -1.61
N ASP A 107 -14.50 8.46 -1.22
CA ASP A 107 -15.13 8.26 0.08
C ASP A 107 -16.55 7.74 -0.13
N GLY A 108 -16.73 6.44 0.04
CA GLY A 108 -18.00 5.79 -0.27
C GLY A 108 -18.38 5.97 -1.74
N THR A 109 -19.42 6.76 -2.01
CA THR A 109 -19.94 7.04 -3.36
C THR A 109 -19.44 8.35 -3.96
N SER A 110 -18.73 9.16 -3.19
CA SER A 110 -18.21 10.46 -3.64
C SER A 110 -16.73 10.36 -4.04
N SER A 111 -16.37 11.09 -5.10
CA SER A 111 -14.98 11.23 -5.52
C SER A 111 -14.66 12.71 -5.71
N ARG A 112 -13.46 13.12 -5.31
CA ARG A 112 -12.96 14.47 -5.50
C ARG A 112 -11.48 14.48 -5.85
N GLN A 113 -11.04 15.55 -6.49
CA GLN A 113 -9.64 15.76 -6.85
C GLN A 113 -8.92 16.56 -5.75
N ALA A 114 -7.66 16.22 -5.52
CA ALA A 114 -6.80 16.98 -4.64
C ALA A 114 -5.33 16.81 -5.06
N PHE A 115 -4.46 17.66 -4.54
CA PHE A 115 -3.01 17.53 -4.72
C PHE A 115 -2.39 16.96 -3.45
N ALA A 116 -1.70 15.83 -3.55
CA ALA A 116 -1.02 15.20 -2.43
C ALA A 116 0.24 15.98 -2.05
N LEU A 117 0.32 16.45 -0.80
CA LEU A 117 1.42 17.29 -0.32
C LEU A 117 2.51 16.44 0.34
N GLU A 118 2.18 15.77 1.42
CA GLU A 118 3.15 15.03 2.23
C GLU A 118 2.49 13.92 3.06
N ILE A 119 3.30 12.97 3.50
CA ILE A 119 2.91 12.01 4.53
C ILE A 119 3.22 12.61 5.90
N CYS A 120 2.20 12.74 6.74
CA CYS A 120 2.32 13.24 8.11
C CYS A 120 3.11 12.26 8.99
N ARG A 121 3.57 12.73 10.17
CA ARG A 121 4.33 11.90 11.13
C ARG A 121 3.56 10.68 11.65
N ASP A 122 2.24 10.72 11.59
CA ASP A 122 1.33 9.64 11.98
C ASP A 122 0.91 8.73 10.80
N GLY A 123 1.50 8.93 9.62
CA GLY A 123 1.25 8.15 8.41
C GLY A 123 0.07 8.63 7.57
N ARG A 124 -0.69 9.62 8.03
CA ARG A 124 -1.81 10.18 7.25
C ARG A 124 -1.30 11.04 6.11
N LEU A 125 -2.10 11.12 5.04
CA LEU A 125 -1.80 11.93 3.87
C LEU A 125 -2.36 13.35 4.03
N LYS A 126 -1.50 14.35 3.88
CA LYS A 126 -1.89 15.75 3.78
C LYS A 126 -2.10 16.11 2.31
N VAL A 127 -3.22 16.72 2.02
CA VAL A 127 -3.62 17.10 0.66
C VAL A 127 -3.99 18.58 0.60
N ARG A 128 -3.94 19.14 -0.61
CA ARG A 128 -4.52 20.45 -0.94
C ARG A 128 -5.72 20.23 -1.83
N GLU A 129 -6.88 20.69 -1.38
CA GLU A 129 -8.14 20.64 -2.12
C GLU A 129 -8.15 21.68 -3.25
N GLU A 130 -9.11 21.61 -4.16
CA GLU A 130 -9.23 22.53 -5.29
C GLU A 130 -9.42 23.99 -4.88
N ASP A 131 -10.07 24.23 -3.74
CA ASP A 131 -10.26 25.56 -3.16
C ASP A 131 -9.00 26.13 -2.49
N GLY A 132 -7.90 25.37 -2.48
CA GLY A 132 -6.62 25.72 -1.86
C GLY A 132 -6.51 25.36 -0.38
N GLN A 133 -7.57 24.84 0.25
CA GLN A 133 -7.53 24.41 1.64
C GLN A 133 -6.65 23.16 1.80
N GLU A 134 -5.85 23.12 2.88
CA GLU A 134 -5.07 21.95 3.24
C GLU A 134 -5.82 21.09 4.28
N THR A 135 -5.95 19.80 3.98
CA THR A 135 -6.66 18.81 4.82
C THR A 135 -5.77 17.59 5.07
N ILE A 136 -5.96 16.93 6.20
CA ILE A 136 -5.32 15.65 6.52
C ILE A 136 -6.37 14.55 6.39
N LEU A 137 -6.14 13.60 5.48
CA LEU A 137 -7.06 12.48 5.26
C LEU A 137 -6.95 11.48 6.39
N SER A 138 -8.09 11.16 7.02
CA SER A 138 -8.19 10.16 8.09
C SER A 138 -8.76 8.83 7.58
N PHE A 139 -9.42 8.83 6.43
CA PHE A 139 -10.02 7.68 5.76
C PHE A 139 -10.19 7.99 4.27
N GLY A 140 -10.59 6.99 3.49
CA GLY A 140 -10.85 7.09 2.06
C GLY A 140 -9.82 6.32 1.23
N GLU A 141 -10.21 5.99 0.02
CA GLU A 141 -9.34 5.38 -0.97
C GLU A 141 -8.70 6.47 -1.83
N VAL A 142 -7.40 6.35 -2.08
CA VAL A 142 -6.64 7.32 -2.86
C VAL A 142 -6.07 6.62 -4.09
N SER A 143 -6.36 7.18 -5.28
CA SER A 143 -5.74 6.77 -6.53
C SER A 143 -4.98 7.93 -7.16
N VAL A 144 -3.81 7.63 -7.70
CA VAL A 144 -2.97 8.61 -8.42
C VAL A 144 -3.42 8.64 -9.88
N SER A 145 -3.70 9.84 -10.39
CA SER A 145 -3.92 10.06 -11.82
C SER A 145 -2.55 10.06 -12.51
N MET A 146 -2.21 8.94 -13.17
CA MET A 146 -1.00 8.82 -14.00
C MET A 146 -1.31 9.17 -15.45
#